data_0970c0da02e8ec4337f744eb695e3fc9
#
_entry.id   0970c0da02e8ec4337f744eb695e3fc9
#
_cell.length_a   1.000
_cell.length_b   1.000
_cell.length_c   1.000
_cell.angle_alpha   90.00
_cell.angle_beta   90.00
_cell.angle_gamma   90.00
#
_symmetry.space_group_name_H-M   'P 1'
#
loop_
_entity.id
_entity.type
_entity.pdbx_description
1 polymer ?
#
loop_
_entity_poly.entity_id
_entity_poly.type
_entity_poly.pdbx_seq_one_letter_code
_entity_poly.pdbx_strand_id
1 'polypeptide(L)'
;VGDFKSEFLMEEGDIITPLTEQAIGLLGSTAIIPESGKYIQSQDVAKIICKEDLLDKDFAFYLISSALVKQQLSAAAQQTKIRHTSPDKIKDCTVWIPELSEQKRIGKLLRSIDRKIELNRAINQNLEAMMKLLYDYWFVQFDFLNEGGKPYKASGGKMVWNEELKREIPQGWGNMSIGDYAPCKSGYAFKSKDFGCKGLPVIKIGNIQENYTLDMADSQCIDLFNKTLF
;
A
#
# COMPACT_ATOMS: atom_id res chain seq x y z
N VAL A 1 -30.33 -9.86 -9.12
CA VAL A 1 -29.86 -9.28 -7.87
C VAL A 1 -31.03 -9.42 -6.90
N GLY A 2 -30.87 -10.28 -5.85
CA GLY A 2 -31.94 -10.48 -4.89
C GLY A 2 -32.20 -9.21 -4.07
N ASP A 3 -33.41 -9.07 -3.55
CA ASP A 3 -33.79 -8.01 -2.63
C ASP A 3 -32.92 -8.14 -1.36
N PHE A 4 -31.94 -7.25 -1.17
CA PHE A 4 -31.19 -7.14 0.08
C PHE A 4 -31.90 -6.14 1.01
N LYS A 5 -31.83 -6.40 2.31
CA LYS A 5 -32.42 -5.49 3.29
C LYS A 5 -31.58 -4.20 3.37
N SER A 6 -32.25 -3.06 3.43
CA SER A 6 -31.60 -1.73 3.52
C SER A 6 -30.65 -1.59 4.74
N GLU A 7 -30.85 -2.40 5.77
CA GLU A 7 -30.00 -2.43 6.98
C GLU A 7 -28.55 -2.85 6.73
N PHE A 8 -28.26 -3.55 5.60
CA PHE A 8 -26.91 -3.94 5.21
C PHE A 8 -26.21 -2.90 4.32
N LEU A 9 -26.90 -1.85 3.95
CA LEU A 9 -26.29 -0.73 3.23
C LEU A 9 -25.40 0.06 4.19
N MET A 10 -24.16 0.30 3.77
CA MET A 10 -23.18 0.99 4.59
C MET A 10 -23.22 2.50 4.34
N GLU A 11 -22.99 3.24 5.41
CA GLU A 11 -22.94 4.70 5.38
C GLU A 11 -21.52 5.22 5.63
N GLU A 12 -21.25 6.42 5.15
CA GLU A 12 -19.99 7.11 5.37
C GLU A 12 -19.67 7.17 6.88
N GLY A 13 -18.44 6.83 7.20
CA GLY A 13 -17.97 6.80 8.57
C GLY A 13 -18.36 5.55 9.36
N ASP A 14 -19.08 4.59 8.80
CA ASP A 14 -19.31 3.31 9.46
C ASP A 14 -17.98 2.61 9.73
N ILE A 15 -17.81 2.10 10.95
CA ILE A 15 -16.64 1.30 11.34
C ILE A 15 -16.97 -0.16 11.12
N ILE A 16 -16.10 -0.85 10.40
CA ILE A 16 -16.22 -2.28 10.14
C ILE A 16 -14.98 -3.04 10.62
N THR A 17 -15.18 -4.33 10.95
CA THR A 17 -14.10 -5.24 11.32
C THR A 17 -14.38 -6.64 10.76
N PRO A 18 -13.35 -7.39 10.30
CA PRO A 18 -13.53 -8.74 9.79
C PRO A 18 -13.90 -9.72 10.90
N LEU A 19 -14.75 -10.69 10.57
CA LEU A 19 -15.12 -11.82 11.41
C LEU A 19 -14.32 -13.09 11.08
N THR A 20 -13.55 -13.05 9.98
CA THR A 20 -12.74 -14.18 9.52
C THR A 20 -11.34 -13.73 9.15
N GLU A 21 -10.34 -14.61 9.34
CA GLU A 21 -8.98 -14.37 8.84
C GLU A 21 -8.34 -15.65 8.30
N GLN A 22 -7.63 -15.52 7.19
CA GLN A 22 -6.77 -16.57 6.64
C GLN A 22 -5.31 -16.39 7.05
N ALA A 23 -4.90 -15.14 7.32
CA ALA A 23 -3.58 -14.78 7.83
C ALA A 23 -3.71 -14.20 9.24
N ILE A 24 -2.85 -14.62 10.15
CA ILE A 24 -2.86 -14.17 11.56
C ILE A 24 -2.67 -12.65 11.63
N GLY A 25 -3.55 -11.98 12.41
CA GLY A 25 -3.44 -10.54 12.72
C GLY A 25 -4.50 -9.65 12.07
N LEU A 26 -5.41 -10.23 11.26
CA LEU A 26 -6.50 -9.48 10.65
C LEU A 26 -7.69 -9.29 11.59
N LEU A 27 -7.99 -10.27 12.47
CA LEU A 27 -9.05 -10.14 13.48
C LEU A 27 -8.81 -8.93 14.38
N GLY A 28 -9.84 -8.09 14.54
CA GLY A 28 -9.73 -6.81 15.25
C GLY A 28 -9.14 -5.67 14.43
N SER A 29 -8.79 -5.88 13.15
CA SER A 29 -8.49 -4.74 12.26
C SER A 29 -9.77 -3.97 11.95
N THR A 30 -9.67 -2.66 11.80
CA THR A 30 -10.82 -1.78 11.54
C THR A 30 -10.64 -1.04 10.23
N ALA A 31 -11.76 -0.76 9.56
CA ALA A 31 -11.82 0.12 8.42
C ALA A 31 -13.02 1.07 8.54
N ILE A 32 -12.96 2.21 7.87
CA ILE A 32 -14.06 3.18 7.83
C ILE A 32 -14.60 3.23 6.41
N ILE A 33 -15.92 3.21 6.29
CA ILE A 33 -16.61 3.35 5.01
C ILE A 33 -16.45 4.78 4.49
N PRO A 34 -15.90 4.97 3.29
CA PRO A 34 -15.57 6.30 2.78
C PRO A 34 -16.76 7.06 2.18
N GLU A 35 -17.82 6.37 1.77
CA GLU A 35 -18.97 6.98 1.09
C GLU A 35 -20.27 6.21 1.37
N SER A 36 -21.35 6.92 1.63
CA SER A 36 -22.68 6.33 1.87
C SER A 36 -23.27 5.69 0.61
N GLY A 37 -23.95 4.57 0.80
CA GLY A 37 -24.76 3.93 -0.24
C GLY A 37 -24.02 3.20 -1.35
N LYS A 38 -22.68 3.12 -1.28
CA LYS A 38 -21.86 2.43 -2.30
C LYS A 38 -21.44 1.01 -1.91
N TYR A 39 -21.60 0.63 -0.66
CA TYR A 39 -21.10 -0.63 -0.11
C TYR A 39 -22.20 -1.38 0.63
N ILE A 40 -22.16 -2.70 0.55
CA ILE A 40 -23.08 -3.62 1.23
C ILE A 40 -22.27 -4.51 2.16
N GLN A 41 -22.72 -4.65 3.40
CA GLN A 41 -22.10 -5.50 4.40
C GLN A 41 -22.28 -6.99 4.05
N SER A 42 -21.16 -7.74 4.04
CA SER A 42 -21.20 -9.20 3.94
C SER A 42 -21.30 -9.85 5.32
N GLN A 43 -21.62 -11.15 5.35
CA GLN A 43 -21.68 -11.94 6.58
C GLN A 43 -20.31 -12.07 7.31
N ASP A 44 -19.21 -11.87 6.60
CA ASP A 44 -17.84 -12.02 7.14
C ASP A 44 -17.30 -10.73 7.75
N VAL A 45 -18.13 -9.70 7.85
CA VAL A 45 -17.76 -8.37 8.36
C VAL A 45 -18.79 -7.94 9.40
N ALA A 46 -18.34 -7.45 10.54
CA ALA A 46 -19.19 -6.81 11.53
C ALA A 46 -19.13 -5.27 11.41
N LYS A 47 -20.28 -4.63 11.52
CA LYS A 47 -20.41 -3.18 11.71
C LYS A 47 -20.37 -2.87 13.21
N ILE A 48 -19.55 -1.91 13.60
CA ILE A 48 -19.42 -1.43 14.97
C ILE A 48 -20.32 -0.23 15.17
N ILE A 49 -21.28 -0.35 16.06
CA ILE A 49 -22.20 0.74 16.42
C ILE A 49 -21.84 1.23 17.81
N CYS A 50 -21.26 2.44 17.88
CA CYS A 50 -20.90 3.05 19.15
C CYS A 50 -22.12 3.65 19.85
N LYS A 51 -22.18 3.51 21.19
CA LYS A 51 -23.07 4.32 22.03
C LYS A 51 -22.36 5.66 22.27
N GLU A 52 -22.73 6.69 21.52
CA GLU A 52 -22.00 7.97 21.44
C GLU A 52 -21.89 8.73 22.76
N ASP A 53 -22.76 8.42 23.73
CA ASP A 53 -22.72 8.92 25.10
C ASP A 53 -21.63 8.26 25.97
N LEU A 54 -21.11 7.09 25.55
CA LEU A 54 -20.14 6.29 26.29
C LEU A 54 -18.82 6.07 25.53
N LEU A 55 -18.90 5.96 24.21
CA LEU A 55 -17.74 5.61 23.37
C LEU A 55 -17.69 6.49 22.11
N ASP A 56 -16.66 7.32 22.05
CA ASP A 56 -16.37 8.14 20.87
C ASP A 56 -16.01 7.27 19.65
N LYS A 57 -16.56 7.60 18.50
CA LYS A 57 -16.43 6.81 17.27
C LYS A 57 -14.99 6.74 16.75
N ASP A 58 -14.28 7.87 16.72
CA ASP A 58 -12.89 7.90 16.30
C ASP A 58 -11.98 7.13 17.27
N PHE A 59 -12.22 7.29 18.58
CA PHE A 59 -11.50 6.52 19.60
C PHE A 59 -11.79 5.01 19.48
N ALA A 60 -13.05 4.60 19.26
CA ALA A 60 -13.45 3.20 19.07
C ALA A 60 -12.70 2.53 17.91
N PHE A 61 -12.50 3.26 16.81
CA PHE A 61 -11.74 2.77 15.65
C PHE A 61 -10.35 2.27 16.06
N TYR A 62 -9.61 3.05 16.84
CA TYR A 62 -8.27 2.67 17.31
C TYR A 62 -8.30 1.68 18.46
N LEU A 63 -9.27 1.78 19.38
CA LEU A 63 -9.43 0.84 20.49
C LEU A 63 -9.61 -0.59 19.99
N ILE A 64 -10.52 -0.81 19.02
CA ILE A 64 -10.81 -2.14 18.48
C ILE A 64 -9.62 -2.71 17.73
N SER A 65 -8.87 -1.86 17.02
CA SER A 65 -7.65 -2.27 16.32
C SER A 65 -6.40 -2.37 17.22
N SER A 66 -6.53 -2.10 18.51
CA SER A 66 -5.42 -2.16 19.47
C SER A 66 -4.89 -3.58 19.65
N ALA A 67 -3.61 -3.69 20.04
CA ALA A 67 -2.98 -4.97 20.36
C ALA A 67 -3.75 -5.73 21.44
N LEU A 68 -4.32 -5.02 22.42
CA LEU A 68 -5.12 -5.61 23.51
C LEU A 68 -6.34 -6.38 23.00
N VAL A 69 -7.13 -5.77 22.11
CA VAL A 69 -8.33 -6.40 21.52
C VAL A 69 -7.93 -7.52 20.57
N LYS A 70 -6.94 -7.28 19.70
CA LYS A 70 -6.41 -8.30 18.77
C LYS A 70 -5.92 -9.56 19.50
N GLN A 71 -5.23 -9.41 20.63
CA GLN A 71 -4.76 -10.55 21.42
C GLN A 71 -5.93 -11.35 22.01
N GLN A 72 -6.96 -10.69 22.55
CA GLN A 72 -8.14 -11.36 23.09
C GLN A 72 -8.91 -12.10 21.98
N LEU A 73 -9.14 -11.47 20.84
CA LEU A 73 -9.80 -12.11 19.70
C LEU A 73 -8.99 -13.28 19.16
N SER A 74 -7.66 -13.12 19.07
CA SER A 74 -6.76 -14.19 18.64
C SER A 74 -6.78 -15.38 19.60
N ALA A 75 -6.81 -15.15 20.90
CA ALA A 75 -6.88 -16.22 21.91
C ALA A 75 -8.24 -16.93 21.90
N ALA A 76 -9.33 -16.20 21.65
CA ALA A 76 -10.69 -16.74 21.58
C ALA A 76 -11.05 -17.42 20.25
N ALA A 77 -10.22 -17.23 19.19
CA ALA A 77 -10.46 -17.82 17.89
C ALA A 77 -10.14 -19.31 17.89
N GLN A 78 -10.99 -20.11 17.21
CA GLN A 78 -10.74 -21.55 17.05
C GLN A 78 -9.50 -21.76 16.16
N GLN A 79 -8.65 -22.73 16.54
CA GLN A 79 -7.43 -23.08 15.80
C GLN A 79 -7.76 -23.96 14.58
N THR A 80 -8.41 -23.39 13.59
CA THR A 80 -8.67 -24.00 12.28
C THR A 80 -7.86 -23.28 11.20
N LYS A 81 -7.81 -23.85 9.99
CA LYS A 81 -7.11 -23.24 8.85
C LYS A 81 -7.63 -21.82 8.53
N ILE A 82 -8.92 -21.59 8.74
CA ILE A 82 -9.56 -20.27 8.71
C ILE A 82 -9.99 -19.98 10.14
N ARG A 83 -9.51 -18.87 10.70
CA ARG A 83 -9.85 -18.46 12.06
C ARG A 83 -11.09 -17.59 12.02
N HIS A 84 -12.02 -17.85 12.90
CA HIS A 84 -13.31 -17.16 12.99
C HIS A 84 -13.49 -16.49 14.34
N THR A 85 -14.09 -15.32 14.31
CA THR A 85 -14.65 -14.64 15.48
C THR A 85 -16.14 -14.40 15.27
N SER A 86 -16.80 -13.81 16.22
CA SER A 86 -18.21 -13.43 16.12
C SER A 86 -18.43 -12.06 16.75
N PRO A 87 -19.55 -11.38 16.44
CA PRO A 87 -19.90 -10.13 17.11
C PRO A 87 -19.92 -10.26 18.62
N ASP A 88 -20.36 -11.41 19.17
CA ASP A 88 -20.38 -11.63 20.61
C ASP A 88 -18.98 -11.74 21.21
N LYS A 89 -18.06 -12.45 20.57
CA LYS A 89 -16.66 -12.48 21.00
C LYS A 89 -15.99 -11.09 20.97
N ILE A 90 -16.38 -10.23 20.03
CA ILE A 90 -15.91 -8.85 20.00
C ILE A 90 -16.45 -8.06 21.19
N LYS A 91 -17.74 -8.25 21.54
CA LYS A 91 -18.38 -7.61 22.68
C LYS A 91 -17.79 -8.08 24.03
N ASP A 92 -17.33 -9.32 24.11
CA ASP A 92 -16.75 -9.91 25.31
C ASP A 92 -15.31 -9.42 25.58
N CYS A 93 -14.69 -8.72 24.66
CA CYS A 93 -13.35 -8.15 24.87
C CYS A 93 -13.36 -7.13 26.01
N THR A 94 -12.53 -7.36 27.01
CA THR A 94 -12.36 -6.43 28.14
C THR A 94 -11.35 -5.36 27.80
N VAL A 95 -11.76 -4.10 27.94
CA VAL A 95 -10.93 -2.93 27.66
C VAL A 95 -11.06 -1.91 28.78
N TRP A 96 -10.05 -1.06 28.93
CA TRP A 96 -10.15 0.15 29.76
C TRP A 96 -10.23 1.36 28.83
N ILE A 97 -11.11 2.29 29.18
CA ILE A 97 -11.34 3.51 28.43
C ILE A 97 -11.32 4.73 29.37
N PRO A 98 -10.77 5.87 28.92
CA PRO A 98 -10.85 7.10 29.67
C PRO A 98 -12.23 7.75 29.59
N GLU A 99 -12.43 8.88 30.25
CA GLU A 99 -13.63 9.68 30.11
C GLU A 99 -13.86 10.13 28.66
N LEU A 100 -15.11 10.37 28.28
CA LEU A 100 -15.52 10.66 26.91
C LEU A 100 -14.81 11.90 26.32
N SER A 101 -14.52 12.92 27.14
CA SER A 101 -13.77 14.09 26.73
C SER A 101 -12.35 13.75 26.28
N GLU A 102 -11.70 12.84 26.98
CA GLU A 102 -10.35 12.38 26.67
C GLU A 102 -10.36 11.42 25.45
N GLN A 103 -11.38 10.56 25.33
CA GLN A 103 -11.57 9.73 24.14
C GLN A 103 -11.64 10.59 22.87
N LYS A 104 -12.46 11.65 22.88
CA LYS A 104 -12.58 12.61 21.76
C LYS A 104 -11.27 13.26 21.42
N ARG A 105 -10.47 13.65 22.43
CA ARG A 105 -9.16 14.26 22.23
C ARG A 105 -8.18 13.29 21.56
N ILE A 106 -8.11 12.06 22.06
CA ILE A 106 -7.24 11.00 21.54
C ILE A 106 -7.69 10.61 20.12
N GLY A 107 -8.97 10.33 19.92
CA GLY A 107 -9.54 9.95 18.62
C GLY A 107 -9.24 11.00 17.55
N LYS A 108 -9.54 12.27 17.85
CA LYS A 108 -9.25 13.39 16.93
C LYS A 108 -7.75 13.51 16.60
N LEU A 109 -6.86 13.32 17.58
CA LEU A 109 -5.42 13.35 17.33
C LEU A 109 -4.99 12.25 16.37
N LEU A 110 -5.38 11.01 16.66
CA LEU A 110 -5.02 9.84 15.83
C LEU A 110 -5.58 9.97 14.42
N ARG A 111 -6.85 10.37 14.26
CA ARG A 111 -7.46 10.64 12.96
C ARG A 111 -6.73 11.71 12.17
N SER A 112 -6.23 12.75 12.85
CA SER A 112 -5.45 13.79 12.17
C SER A 112 -4.12 13.27 11.61
N ILE A 113 -3.51 12.29 12.28
CA ILE A 113 -2.29 11.61 11.80
C ILE A 113 -2.62 10.73 10.59
N ASP A 114 -3.67 9.90 10.67
CA ASP A 114 -4.09 9.06 9.55
C ASP A 114 -4.41 9.91 8.31
N ARG A 115 -5.14 11.01 8.49
CA ARG A 115 -5.44 11.92 7.37
C ARG A 115 -4.18 12.50 6.72
N LYS A 116 -3.14 12.81 7.50
CA LYS A 116 -1.85 13.24 6.93
C LYS A 116 -1.17 12.11 6.14
N ILE A 117 -1.23 10.89 6.64
CA ILE A 117 -0.70 9.72 5.94
C ILE A 117 -1.45 9.50 4.61
N GLU A 118 -2.78 9.57 4.61
CA GLU A 118 -3.62 9.45 3.41
C GLU A 118 -3.28 10.54 2.38
N LEU A 119 -3.19 11.80 2.83
CA LEU A 119 -2.81 12.92 1.95
C LEU A 119 -1.42 12.74 1.35
N ASN A 120 -0.45 12.34 2.14
CA ASN A 120 0.91 12.10 1.63
C ASN A 120 0.95 10.95 0.62
N ARG A 121 0.18 9.88 0.84
CA ARG A 121 0.04 8.79 -0.14
C ARG A 121 -0.59 9.29 -1.45
N ALA A 122 -1.65 10.08 -1.37
CA ALA A 122 -2.29 10.65 -2.56
C ALA A 122 -1.34 11.61 -3.31
N ILE A 123 -0.58 12.45 -2.60
CA ILE A 123 0.44 13.32 -3.19
C ILE A 123 1.51 12.48 -3.92
N ASN A 124 2.03 11.43 -3.29
CA ASN A 124 3.05 10.57 -3.89
C ASN A 124 2.52 9.89 -5.17
N GLN A 125 1.30 9.34 -5.13
CA GLN A 125 0.67 8.74 -6.32
C GLN A 125 0.52 9.76 -7.47
N ASN A 126 0.10 10.99 -7.16
CA ASN A 126 -0.02 12.05 -8.15
C ASN A 126 1.35 12.43 -8.73
N LEU A 127 2.38 12.56 -7.89
CA LEU A 127 3.74 12.88 -8.34
C LEU A 127 4.31 11.78 -9.25
N GLU A 128 4.08 10.50 -8.91
CA GLU A 128 4.47 9.37 -9.76
C GLU A 128 3.75 9.38 -11.11
N ALA A 129 2.44 9.68 -11.11
CA ALA A 129 1.67 9.80 -12.33
C ALA A 129 2.18 10.97 -13.19
N MET A 130 2.47 12.13 -12.57
CA MET A 130 3.02 13.30 -13.26
C MET A 130 4.41 13.00 -13.87
N MET A 131 5.28 12.27 -13.15
CA MET A 131 6.58 11.86 -13.66
C MET A 131 6.45 11.00 -14.92
N LYS A 132 5.56 10.01 -14.92
CA LYS A 132 5.29 9.16 -16.10
C LYS A 132 4.75 9.98 -17.28
N LEU A 133 3.76 10.86 -17.01
CA LEU A 133 3.20 11.74 -18.04
C LEU A 133 4.26 12.67 -18.62
N LEU A 134 5.14 13.23 -17.80
CA LEU A 134 6.22 14.12 -18.26
C LEU A 134 7.24 13.37 -19.10
N TYR A 135 7.60 12.14 -18.69
CA TYR A 135 8.48 11.28 -19.49
C TYR A 135 7.87 10.99 -20.86
N ASP A 136 6.59 10.58 -20.89
CA ASP A 136 5.89 10.28 -22.14
C ASP A 136 5.78 11.52 -23.03
N TYR A 137 5.46 12.67 -22.46
CA TYR A 137 5.34 13.93 -23.17
C TYR A 137 6.69 14.36 -23.80
N TRP A 138 7.79 14.21 -23.06
CA TRP A 138 9.09 14.61 -23.55
C TRP A 138 9.75 13.59 -24.46
N PHE A 139 9.71 12.29 -24.13
CA PHE A 139 10.52 11.26 -24.78
C PHE A 139 9.75 10.32 -25.70
N VAL A 140 8.43 10.22 -25.52
CA VAL A 140 7.57 9.42 -26.41
C VAL A 140 6.87 10.31 -27.44
N GLN A 141 6.34 11.46 -27.02
CA GLN A 141 5.67 12.42 -27.90
C GLN A 141 6.64 13.43 -28.50
N PHE A 142 7.84 13.60 -27.93
CA PHE A 142 8.89 14.53 -28.33
C PHE A 142 8.53 16.00 -28.17
N ASP A 143 7.69 16.31 -27.19
CA ASP A 143 7.31 17.67 -26.84
C ASP A 143 8.10 18.22 -25.64
N PHE A 144 9.39 17.83 -25.53
CA PHE A 144 10.33 18.50 -24.63
C PHE A 144 10.48 19.99 -25.01
N LEU A 145 10.88 20.83 -24.07
CA LEU A 145 11.01 22.26 -24.32
C LEU A 145 12.17 22.55 -25.26
N ASN A 146 11.90 23.29 -26.35
CA ASN A 146 12.91 23.81 -27.24
C ASN A 146 13.59 25.05 -26.62
N GLU A 147 14.59 25.64 -27.29
CA GLU A 147 15.30 26.83 -26.82
C GLU A 147 14.38 28.04 -26.55
N GLY A 148 13.24 28.11 -27.21
CA GLY A 148 12.20 29.12 -27.00
C GLY A 148 11.19 28.78 -25.88
N GLY A 149 11.40 27.70 -25.12
CA GLY A 149 10.50 27.25 -24.05
C GLY A 149 9.15 26.72 -24.54
N LYS A 150 9.04 26.33 -25.82
CA LYS A 150 7.81 25.75 -26.41
C LYS A 150 8.00 24.25 -26.64
N PRO A 151 6.90 23.45 -26.64
CA PRO A 151 6.95 22.03 -26.97
C PRO A 151 7.59 21.81 -28.33
N TYR A 152 8.60 20.93 -28.43
CA TYR A 152 9.41 20.80 -29.63
C TYR A 152 8.60 20.39 -30.86
N LYS A 153 7.98 19.22 -30.83
CA LYS A 153 7.22 18.69 -31.98
C LYS A 153 6.00 19.51 -32.29
N ALA A 154 5.19 19.86 -31.30
CA ALA A 154 3.95 20.61 -31.48
C ALA A 154 4.19 22.05 -31.98
N SER A 155 5.37 22.65 -31.75
CA SER A 155 5.74 23.97 -32.28
C SER A 155 6.50 23.91 -33.61
N GLY A 156 6.52 22.77 -34.30
CA GLY A 156 7.13 22.60 -35.62
C GLY A 156 8.60 22.17 -35.58
N GLY A 157 9.07 21.59 -34.49
CA GLY A 157 10.41 20.99 -34.39
C GLY A 157 10.64 19.94 -35.47
N LYS A 158 11.85 19.96 -36.08
CA LYS A 158 12.15 19.12 -37.23
C LYS A 158 12.28 17.65 -36.80
N MET A 159 11.52 16.78 -37.44
CA MET A 159 11.53 15.33 -37.23
C MET A 159 12.22 14.64 -38.41
N VAL A 160 12.90 13.51 -38.14
CA VAL A 160 13.57 12.67 -39.15
C VAL A 160 13.19 11.22 -38.93
N TRP A 161 12.95 10.50 -40.03
CA TRP A 161 12.64 9.08 -39.99
C TRP A 161 13.85 8.27 -39.51
N ASN A 162 13.64 7.38 -38.54
CA ASN A 162 14.65 6.44 -38.07
C ASN A 162 14.29 5.03 -38.53
N GLU A 163 15.16 4.40 -39.32
CA GLU A 163 14.93 3.10 -39.93
C GLU A 163 14.91 1.94 -38.93
N GLU A 164 15.67 2.02 -37.85
CA GLU A 164 15.72 0.97 -36.84
C GLU A 164 14.50 1.03 -35.89
N LEU A 165 14.14 2.21 -35.45
CA LEU A 165 13.00 2.42 -34.55
C LEU A 165 11.66 2.43 -35.29
N LYS A 166 11.65 2.46 -36.64
CA LYS A 166 10.47 2.54 -37.50
C LYS A 166 9.52 3.66 -37.11
N ARG A 167 10.07 4.80 -36.74
CA ARG A 167 9.33 6.02 -36.35
C ARG A 167 10.12 7.29 -36.60
N GLU A 168 9.42 8.41 -36.63
CA GLU A 168 10.08 9.70 -36.61
C GLU A 168 10.62 10.05 -35.22
N ILE A 169 11.83 10.61 -35.19
CA ILE A 169 12.48 11.11 -33.99
C ILE A 169 12.95 12.55 -34.23
N PRO A 170 13.22 13.35 -33.19
CA PRO A 170 13.75 14.71 -33.33
C PRO A 170 15.08 14.73 -34.10
N GLN A 171 15.25 15.74 -34.92
CA GLN A 171 16.54 15.94 -35.62
C GLN A 171 17.67 16.04 -34.60
N GLY A 172 18.76 15.31 -34.84
CA GLY A 172 19.92 15.25 -33.95
C GLY A 172 19.84 14.18 -32.87
N TRP A 173 18.68 13.50 -32.74
CA TRP A 173 18.58 12.31 -31.91
C TRP A 173 18.97 11.06 -32.71
N GLY A 174 19.56 10.10 -32.01
CA GLY A 174 19.95 8.80 -32.57
C GLY A 174 19.32 7.67 -31.76
N ASN A 175 19.44 6.47 -32.29
CA ASN A 175 19.17 5.23 -31.56
C ASN A 175 20.48 4.59 -31.11
N MET A 176 20.41 3.85 -30.04
CA MET A 176 21.56 3.12 -29.49
C MET A 176 21.12 1.88 -28.74
N SER A 177 22.02 0.93 -28.62
CA SER A 177 21.83 -0.20 -27.69
C SER A 177 22.12 0.26 -26.26
N ILE A 178 21.31 -0.19 -25.31
CA ILE A 178 21.58 0.03 -23.87
C ILE A 178 22.97 -0.49 -23.51
N GLY A 179 23.41 -1.61 -24.09
CA GLY A 179 24.72 -2.21 -23.83
C GLY A 179 25.91 -1.34 -24.22
N ASP A 180 25.74 -0.41 -25.18
CA ASP A 180 26.80 0.52 -25.62
C ASP A 180 27.13 1.56 -24.53
N TYR A 181 26.15 1.91 -23.70
CA TYR A 181 26.26 2.99 -22.70
C TYR A 181 26.15 2.52 -21.26
N ALA A 182 25.43 1.41 -21.04
CA ALA A 182 25.18 0.86 -19.71
C ALA A 182 25.34 -0.66 -19.72
N PRO A 183 26.57 -1.18 -19.59
CA PRO A 183 26.77 -2.62 -19.54
C PRO A 183 26.06 -3.23 -18.34
N CYS A 184 25.21 -4.21 -18.60
CA CYS A 184 24.47 -4.95 -17.58
C CYS A 184 25.25 -6.19 -17.13
N LYS A 185 25.39 -6.39 -15.83
CA LYS A 185 26.01 -7.57 -15.23
C LYS A 185 25.02 -8.32 -14.38
N SER A 186 24.99 -9.64 -14.51
CA SER A 186 24.23 -10.52 -13.60
C SER A 186 24.94 -10.61 -12.23
N GLY A 187 24.15 -10.85 -11.18
CA GLY A 187 24.67 -11.13 -9.84
C GLY A 187 25.17 -12.57 -9.70
N TYR A 188 25.61 -12.89 -8.49
CA TYR A 188 26.10 -14.23 -8.13
C TYR A 188 24.95 -15.16 -7.75
N ALA A 189 25.02 -16.44 -8.19
CA ALA A 189 24.04 -17.46 -7.88
C ALA A 189 24.38 -18.16 -6.54
N PHE A 190 23.81 -17.65 -5.45
CA PHE A 190 23.95 -18.27 -4.13
C PHE A 190 23.13 -19.55 -4.01
N LYS A 191 23.68 -20.58 -3.35
CA LYS A 191 22.97 -21.83 -3.04
C LYS A 191 22.18 -21.67 -1.74
N SER A 192 21.10 -22.45 -1.59
CA SER A 192 20.25 -22.39 -0.38
C SER A 192 21.01 -22.55 0.94
N LYS A 193 22.09 -23.33 0.96
CA LYS A 193 22.96 -23.52 2.12
C LYS A 193 23.82 -22.30 2.48
N ASP A 194 23.93 -21.33 1.60
CA ASP A 194 24.76 -20.13 1.77
C ASP A 194 24.02 -19.04 2.53
N PHE A 195 22.70 -19.15 2.62
CA PHE A 195 21.87 -18.17 3.32
C PHE A 195 21.83 -18.43 4.83
N GLY A 196 21.88 -17.34 5.60
CA GLY A 196 21.82 -17.34 7.06
C GLY A 196 20.99 -16.18 7.60
N CYS A 197 20.94 -16.07 8.93
CA CYS A 197 20.22 -15.00 9.63
C CYS A 197 21.07 -13.76 9.90
N LYS A 198 22.38 -13.80 9.60
CA LYS A 198 23.32 -12.70 9.84
C LYS A 198 24.17 -12.46 8.59
N GLY A 199 24.67 -11.25 8.45
CA GLY A 199 25.53 -10.85 7.34
C GLY A 199 24.87 -9.80 6.43
N LEU A 200 25.32 -9.73 5.18
CA LEU A 200 24.76 -8.78 4.22
C LEU A 200 23.47 -9.33 3.58
N PRO A 201 22.41 -8.52 3.51
CA PRO A 201 21.16 -8.92 2.86
C PRO A 201 21.36 -9.09 1.35
N VAL A 202 20.76 -10.14 0.79
CA VAL A 202 20.81 -10.43 -0.64
C VAL A 202 19.55 -9.89 -1.30
N ILE A 203 19.73 -8.99 -2.26
CA ILE A 203 18.62 -8.46 -3.07
C ILE A 203 18.18 -9.53 -4.08
N LYS A 204 16.91 -9.89 -4.02
CA LYS A 204 16.25 -10.82 -4.94
C LYS A 204 15.13 -10.09 -5.69
N ILE A 205 14.59 -10.73 -6.71
CA ILE A 205 13.50 -10.18 -7.52
C ILE A 205 12.29 -9.72 -6.67
N GLY A 206 11.96 -10.47 -5.61
CA GLY A 206 10.86 -10.11 -4.69
C GLY A 206 11.11 -8.87 -3.84
N ASN A 207 12.35 -8.40 -3.75
CA ASN A 207 12.66 -7.17 -3.01
C ASN A 207 12.46 -5.91 -3.84
N ILE A 208 12.37 -6.03 -5.18
CA ILE A 208 12.17 -4.90 -6.09
C ILE A 208 10.67 -4.64 -6.21
N GLN A 209 10.23 -3.45 -5.81
CA GLN A 209 8.83 -3.07 -5.81
C GLN A 209 8.48 -2.25 -7.06
N GLU A 210 7.21 -2.27 -7.47
CA GLU A 210 6.72 -1.52 -8.63
C GLU A 210 6.86 0.00 -8.49
N ASN A 211 6.93 0.49 -7.25
CA ASN A 211 7.14 1.91 -6.92
C ASN A 211 8.62 2.33 -6.91
N TYR A 212 9.50 1.56 -7.54
CA TYR A 212 10.95 1.82 -7.65
C TYR A 212 11.71 1.80 -6.31
N THR A 213 11.17 1.17 -5.27
CA THR A 213 11.83 1.00 -3.98
C THR A 213 12.29 -0.43 -3.74
N LEU A 214 13.14 -0.63 -2.75
CA LEU A 214 13.53 -1.95 -2.27
C LEU A 214 12.82 -2.26 -0.95
N ASP A 215 12.13 -3.39 -0.90
CA ASP A 215 11.62 -3.96 0.34
C ASP A 215 12.60 -5.04 0.84
N MET A 216 13.24 -4.77 1.96
CA MET A 216 14.26 -5.64 2.56
C MET A 216 13.77 -6.34 3.84
N ALA A 217 12.49 -6.22 4.21
CA ALA A 217 11.94 -6.73 5.47
C ALA A 217 12.20 -8.24 5.67
N ASP A 218 12.01 -9.05 4.61
CA ASP A 218 12.19 -10.50 4.63
C ASP A 218 13.44 -10.96 3.85
N SER A 219 14.45 -10.10 3.72
CA SER A 219 15.65 -10.43 2.98
C SER A 219 16.50 -11.48 3.70
N GLN A 220 16.94 -12.50 2.97
CA GLN A 220 17.91 -13.47 3.46
C GLN A 220 19.32 -12.88 3.39
N CYS A 221 20.17 -13.22 4.38
CA CYS A 221 21.52 -12.68 4.50
C CYS A 221 22.57 -13.71 4.12
N ILE A 222 23.76 -13.23 3.74
CA ILE A 222 24.96 -14.04 3.54
C ILE A 222 26.06 -13.55 4.46
N ASP A 223 26.66 -14.46 5.20
CA ASP A 223 27.83 -14.19 6.01
C ASP A 223 29.08 -14.19 5.14
N LEU A 224 29.63 -12.99 4.91
CA LEU A 224 30.84 -12.82 4.11
C LEU A 224 32.13 -13.25 4.83
N PHE A 225 32.10 -13.40 6.18
CA PHE A 225 33.30 -13.73 6.93
C PHE A 225 33.69 -15.23 6.82
N ASN A 226 32.77 -16.08 6.34
CA ASN A 226 33.02 -17.52 6.18
C ASN A 226 33.33 -17.98 4.75
N LYS A 227 33.40 -17.06 3.77
CA LYS A 227 33.72 -17.42 2.38
C LYS A 227 34.55 -16.33 1.71
N THR A 228 35.69 -16.72 1.20
CA THR A 228 36.45 -15.99 0.18
C THR A 228 35.60 -15.94 -1.09
N LEU A 229 34.76 -14.93 -1.23
CA LEU A 229 33.89 -14.69 -2.38
C LEU A 229 34.54 -13.69 -3.34
N PHE A 230 35.85 -13.82 -3.63
CA PHE A 230 36.51 -13.08 -4.70
C PHE A 230 37.59 -13.94 -5.34
#